data_3885b2731b5e8dc9af8a13e729363e3b
#
_entry.id   3885b2731b5e8dc9af8a13e729363e3b
#
_cell.length_a   1.000
_cell.length_b   1.000
_cell.length_c   1.000
_cell.angle_alpha   90.00
_cell.angle_beta   90.00
_cell.angle_gamma   90.00
#
_symmetry.space_group_name_H-M   'P 1'
#
loop_
_entity.id
_entity.type
_entity.pdbx_description
1 polymer ?
#
loop_
_entity_poly.entity_id
_entity_poly.type
_entity_poly.pdbx_seq_one_letter_code
_entity_poly.pdbx_strand_id
1 'polypeptide(L)'
;MNNKKAIIFDFGGVLIDLDIEDCKAFFKRELGYEKIDDVLDPCHQKGIIGDLEEGMISADEFRAEVLKDSRPDARPEQVDAAFMHILAGIPSYKGPLLNHLAESYDLYILSNNNPIVAPHMPELFAGVGVDFKNLFF
;
A
#
# COMPACT_ATOMS: atom_id res chain seq x y z
N MET A 1 13.30 33.11 -4.84
CA MET A 1 12.04 32.41 -5.00
C MET A 1 12.22 31.13 -5.79
N ASN A 2 11.82 30.04 -5.21
CA ASN A 2 12.03 28.73 -5.80
C ASN A 2 10.85 28.40 -6.72
N ASN A 3 11.03 28.53 -8.02
CA ASN A 3 10.00 28.19 -9.01
C ASN A 3 10.15 26.74 -9.45
N LYS A 4 10.26 25.81 -8.49
CA LYS A 4 10.31 24.39 -8.79
C LYS A 4 9.00 23.93 -9.39
N LYS A 5 9.11 23.18 -10.48
CA LYS A 5 7.96 22.48 -11.05
C LYS A 5 7.68 21.26 -10.19
N ALA A 6 6.45 20.81 -10.21
CA ALA A 6 6.02 19.62 -9.49
C ALA A 6 6.01 18.40 -10.40
N ILE A 7 6.38 17.26 -9.84
CA ILE A 7 6.17 15.95 -10.47
C ILE A 7 5.22 15.18 -9.55
N ILE A 8 4.15 14.64 -10.12
CA ILE A 8 3.17 13.84 -9.39
C ILE A 8 3.34 12.39 -9.83
N PHE A 9 3.64 11.52 -8.88
CA PHE A 9 3.78 10.08 -9.11
C PHE A 9 2.57 9.33 -8.58
N ASP A 10 2.16 8.30 -9.30
CA ASP A 10 1.35 7.25 -8.74
C ASP A 10 2.25 6.37 -7.85
N PHE A 11 1.68 5.68 -6.87
CA PHE A 11 2.46 4.86 -5.94
C PHE A 11 2.51 3.40 -6.39
N GLY A 12 1.39 2.71 -6.35
CA GLY A 12 1.32 1.28 -6.65
C GLY A 12 1.58 1.00 -8.12
N GLY A 13 2.56 0.14 -8.41
CA GLY A 13 2.93 -0.20 -9.78
C GLY A 13 3.79 0.82 -10.50
N VAL A 14 4.08 1.97 -9.87
CA VAL A 14 4.96 3.02 -10.41
C VAL A 14 6.19 3.18 -9.52
N LEU A 15 6.00 3.56 -8.27
CA LEU A 15 7.11 3.70 -7.31
C LEU A 15 7.41 2.39 -6.57
N ILE A 16 6.39 1.61 -6.30
CA ILE A 16 6.52 0.34 -5.61
C ILE A 16 5.93 -0.78 -6.46
N ASP A 17 6.62 -1.90 -6.52
CA ASP A 17 6.12 -3.08 -7.21
C ASP A 17 5.03 -3.76 -6.37
N LEU A 18 4.04 -4.33 -7.05
CA LEU A 18 2.93 -5.02 -6.41
C LEU A 18 2.96 -6.51 -6.73
N ASP A 19 2.64 -7.34 -5.73
CA ASP A 19 2.48 -8.78 -5.89
C ASP A 19 1.13 -9.20 -5.32
N ILE A 20 0.10 -9.11 -6.15
CA ILE A 20 -1.27 -9.43 -5.77
C ILE A 20 -1.42 -10.91 -5.46
N GLU A 21 -0.76 -11.78 -6.23
CA GLU A 21 -0.86 -13.23 -6.03
C GLU A 21 -0.24 -13.66 -4.70
N ASP A 22 0.89 -13.07 -4.30
CA ASP A 22 1.51 -13.34 -3.00
C ASP A 22 0.59 -12.88 -1.86
N CYS A 23 -0.02 -11.72 -2.02
CA CYS A 23 -0.97 -11.20 -1.04
C CYS A 23 -2.16 -12.15 -0.87
N LYS A 24 -2.76 -12.60 -1.95
CA LYS A 24 -3.87 -13.55 -1.92
C LYS A 24 -3.47 -14.87 -1.26
N ALA A 25 -2.29 -15.39 -1.63
CA ALA A 25 -1.78 -16.62 -1.05
C ALA A 25 -1.61 -16.50 0.46
N PHE A 26 -1.13 -15.37 0.93
CA PHE A 26 -0.93 -15.13 2.36
C PHE A 26 -2.26 -15.06 3.12
N PHE A 27 -3.26 -14.36 2.57
CA PHE A 27 -4.61 -14.32 3.17
C PHE A 27 -5.21 -15.72 3.30
N LYS A 28 -5.06 -16.55 2.28
CA LYS A 28 -5.59 -17.92 2.31
C LYS A 28 -4.83 -18.80 3.29
N ARG A 29 -3.50 -18.77 3.25
CA ARG A 29 -2.65 -19.64 4.07
C ARG A 29 -2.68 -19.27 5.54
N GLU A 30 -2.53 -17.98 5.86
CA GLU A 30 -2.38 -17.54 7.25
C GLU A 30 -3.71 -17.28 7.94
N LEU A 31 -4.71 -16.82 7.20
CA LEU A 31 -6.00 -16.45 7.77
C LEU A 31 -7.12 -17.43 7.41
N GLY A 32 -6.96 -18.22 6.36
CA GLY A 32 -8.03 -19.03 5.82
C GLY A 32 -9.12 -18.19 5.15
N TYR A 33 -8.77 -16.98 4.70
CA TYR A 33 -9.72 -16.05 4.10
C TYR A 33 -9.79 -16.28 2.59
N GLU A 34 -10.68 -17.18 2.17
CA GLU A 34 -10.83 -17.54 0.75
C GLU A 34 -11.49 -16.45 -0.08
N LYS A 35 -12.29 -15.58 0.54
CA LYS A 35 -12.98 -14.49 -0.15
C LYS A 35 -12.04 -13.43 -0.73
N ILE A 36 -10.76 -13.52 -0.44
CA ILE A 36 -9.78 -12.57 -0.99
C ILE A 36 -9.82 -12.52 -2.52
N ASP A 37 -10.11 -13.64 -3.17
CA ASP A 37 -10.20 -13.71 -4.62
C ASP A 37 -11.33 -12.85 -5.18
N ASP A 38 -12.39 -12.61 -4.39
CA ASP A 38 -13.55 -11.85 -4.82
C ASP A 38 -13.37 -10.34 -4.63
N VAL A 39 -12.46 -9.92 -3.74
CA VAL A 39 -12.32 -8.52 -3.35
C VAL A 39 -11.01 -7.89 -3.80
N LEU A 40 -9.98 -8.67 -4.08
CA LEU A 40 -8.69 -8.18 -4.54
C LEU A 40 -8.50 -8.50 -6.02
N ASP A 41 -8.50 -7.46 -6.84
CA ASP A 41 -8.45 -7.56 -8.29
C ASP A 41 -7.27 -6.73 -8.82
N PRO A 42 -6.49 -7.23 -9.81
CA PRO A 42 -5.37 -6.48 -10.37
C PRO A 42 -5.76 -5.15 -11.02
N CYS A 43 -6.97 -5.07 -11.55
CA CYS A 43 -7.41 -3.90 -12.30
C CYS A 43 -8.15 -2.88 -11.43
N HIS A 44 -8.97 -3.35 -10.50
CA HIS A 44 -9.72 -2.48 -9.59
C HIS A 44 -10.15 -3.25 -8.36
N GLN A 45 -10.25 -2.55 -7.25
CA GLN A 45 -10.65 -3.15 -5.99
C GLN A 45 -12.17 -3.19 -5.87
N LYS A 46 -12.67 -4.24 -5.24
CA LYS A 46 -14.10 -4.49 -5.06
C LYS A 46 -14.42 -4.78 -3.59
N GLY A 47 -15.71 -4.77 -3.27
CA GLY A 47 -16.17 -5.15 -1.94
C GLY A 47 -15.49 -4.36 -0.83
N ILE A 48 -15.07 -5.05 0.22
CA ILE A 48 -14.52 -4.38 1.41
C ILE A 48 -13.19 -3.68 1.16
N ILE A 49 -12.39 -4.13 0.19
CA ILE A 49 -11.14 -3.43 -0.14
C ILE A 49 -11.45 -2.11 -0.83
N GLY A 50 -12.38 -2.12 -1.79
CA GLY A 50 -12.85 -0.89 -2.41
C GLY A 50 -13.44 0.07 -1.40
N ASP A 51 -14.26 -0.44 -0.49
CA ASP A 51 -14.87 0.36 0.59
C ASP A 51 -13.80 0.98 1.51
N LEU A 52 -12.76 0.23 1.85
CA LEU A 52 -11.64 0.74 2.65
C LEU A 52 -10.93 1.89 1.95
N GLU A 53 -10.60 1.71 0.67
CA GLU A 53 -9.88 2.72 -0.12
C GLU A 53 -10.71 3.97 -0.37
N GLU A 54 -12.03 3.83 -0.49
CA GLU A 54 -12.96 4.95 -0.67
C GLU A 54 -13.32 5.64 0.64
N GLY A 55 -12.86 5.10 1.78
CA GLY A 55 -13.17 5.66 3.09
C GLY A 55 -14.58 5.34 3.60
N MET A 56 -15.25 4.37 2.97
CA MET A 56 -16.59 3.95 3.38
C MET A 56 -16.56 3.15 4.67
N ILE A 57 -15.45 2.45 4.96
CA ILE A 57 -15.23 1.74 6.21
C ILE A 57 -13.84 2.11 6.75
N SER A 58 -13.68 2.00 8.07
CA SER A 58 -12.40 2.21 8.72
C SER A 58 -11.50 0.98 8.62
N ALA A 59 -10.22 1.15 8.95
CA ALA A 59 -9.29 0.03 9.03
C ALA A 59 -9.76 -1.02 10.05
N ASP A 60 -10.28 -0.60 11.20
CA ASP A 60 -10.79 -1.53 12.21
C ASP A 60 -12.02 -2.28 11.72
N GLU A 61 -12.93 -1.61 11.01
CA GLU A 61 -14.08 -2.26 10.40
C GLU A 61 -13.65 -3.27 9.33
N PHE A 62 -12.66 -2.92 8.53
CA PHE A 62 -12.09 -3.82 7.54
C PHE A 62 -11.51 -5.09 8.18
N ARG A 63 -10.71 -4.93 9.23
CA ARG A 63 -10.14 -6.07 9.97
C ARG A 63 -11.23 -6.98 10.52
N ALA A 64 -12.27 -6.38 11.10
CA ALA A 64 -13.40 -7.14 11.66
C ALA A 64 -14.13 -7.94 10.57
N GLU A 65 -14.37 -7.34 9.42
CA GLU A 65 -15.04 -8.02 8.30
C GLU A 65 -14.22 -9.20 7.77
N VAL A 66 -12.91 -9.03 7.64
CA VAL A 66 -12.02 -10.13 7.21
C VAL A 66 -12.05 -11.26 8.22
N LEU A 67 -11.99 -10.93 9.51
CA LEU A 67 -11.95 -11.94 10.57
C LEU A 67 -13.23 -12.77 10.67
N LYS A 68 -14.38 -12.22 10.28
CA LYS A 68 -15.65 -12.99 10.26
C LYS A 68 -15.57 -14.22 9.37
N ASP A 69 -14.85 -14.13 8.27
CA ASP A 69 -14.73 -15.19 7.27
C ASP A 69 -13.36 -15.88 7.30
N SER A 70 -12.60 -15.65 8.37
CA SER A 70 -11.27 -16.23 8.60
C SER A 70 -11.36 -17.36 9.66
N ARG A 71 -10.22 -18.02 9.88
CA ARG A 71 -10.16 -19.04 10.93
C ARG A 71 -10.45 -18.42 12.31
N PRO A 72 -11.04 -19.19 13.26
CA PRO A 72 -11.40 -18.66 14.57
C PRO A 72 -10.23 -18.08 15.39
N ASP A 73 -9.02 -18.56 15.15
CA ASP A 73 -7.81 -18.11 15.85
C ASP A 73 -7.07 -16.97 15.14
N ALA A 74 -7.60 -16.49 14.00
CA ALA A 74 -7.01 -15.40 13.26
C ALA A 74 -7.12 -14.07 14.06
N ARG A 75 -6.07 -13.24 13.94
CA ARG A 75 -5.95 -12.01 14.71
C ARG A 75 -5.88 -10.79 13.78
N PRO A 76 -6.27 -9.59 14.26
CA PRO A 76 -6.22 -8.36 13.45
C PRO A 76 -4.83 -8.06 12.88
N GLU A 77 -3.77 -8.32 13.63
CA GLU A 77 -2.40 -8.08 13.17
C GLU A 77 -2.04 -8.92 11.96
N GLN A 78 -2.65 -10.10 11.84
CA GLN A 78 -2.43 -10.98 10.68
C GLN A 78 -3.11 -10.42 9.42
N VAL A 79 -4.22 -9.68 9.58
CA VAL A 79 -4.87 -9.00 8.45
C VAL A 79 -3.93 -7.96 7.87
N ASP A 80 -3.31 -7.14 8.71
CA ASP A 80 -2.39 -6.11 8.28
C ASP A 80 -1.15 -6.73 7.61
N ALA A 81 -0.58 -7.76 8.21
CA ALA A 81 0.57 -8.46 7.66
C ALA A 81 0.25 -9.05 6.28
N ALA A 82 -0.92 -9.66 6.14
CA ALA A 82 -1.37 -10.23 4.87
C ALA A 82 -1.53 -9.15 3.80
N PHE A 83 -2.13 -8.03 4.16
CA PHE A 83 -2.33 -6.93 3.21
C PHE A 83 -0.99 -6.33 2.77
N MET A 84 -0.04 -6.19 3.68
CA MET A 84 1.28 -5.65 3.36
C MET A 84 2.07 -6.52 2.38
N HIS A 85 1.72 -7.80 2.23
CA HIS A 85 2.32 -8.66 1.21
C HIS A 85 2.03 -8.23 -0.22
N ILE A 86 1.05 -7.33 -0.42
CA ILE A 86 0.82 -6.77 -1.76
C ILE A 86 2.01 -5.92 -2.23
N LEU A 87 2.80 -5.40 -1.28
CA LEU A 87 3.94 -4.54 -1.56
C LEU A 87 5.18 -5.40 -1.77
N ALA A 88 5.61 -5.51 -3.03
CA ALA A 88 6.81 -6.28 -3.38
C ALA A 88 8.10 -5.50 -3.16
N GLY A 89 8.00 -4.22 -2.84
CA GLY A 89 9.11 -3.36 -2.51
C GLY A 89 9.36 -2.26 -3.54
N ILE A 90 10.13 -1.26 -3.12
CA ILE A 90 10.58 -0.19 -3.99
C ILE A 90 11.93 -0.62 -4.57
N PRO A 91 12.07 -0.73 -5.90
CA PRO A 91 13.37 -1.06 -6.50
C PRO A 91 14.45 -0.09 -6.05
N SER A 92 15.64 -0.61 -5.72
CA SER A 92 16.70 0.17 -5.10
C SER A 92 17.16 1.36 -5.96
N TYR A 93 17.11 1.25 -7.28
CA TYR A 93 17.51 2.34 -8.19
C TYR A 93 16.58 3.56 -8.08
N LYS A 94 15.35 3.38 -7.61
CA LYS A 94 14.38 4.48 -7.51
C LYS A 94 14.71 5.45 -6.38
N GLY A 95 15.39 4.99 -5.34
CA GLY A 95 15.82 5.87 -4.26
C GLY A 95 16.71 7.00 -4.72
N PRO A 96 17.90 6.71 -5.31
CA PRO A 96 18.78 7.75 -5.86
C PRO A 96 18.10 8.60 -6.94
N LEU A 97 17.25 8.00 -7.77
CA LEU A 97 16.52 8.74 -8.80
C LEU A 97 15.59 9.78 -8.18
N LEU A 98 14.81 9.39 -7.16
CA LEU A 98 13.91 10.32 -6.47
C LEU A 98 14.67 11.44 -5.78
N ASN A 99 15.77 11.12 -5.12
CA ASN A 99 16.62 12.13 -4.47
C ASN A 99 17.20 13.13 -5.50
N HIS A 100 17.61 12.63 -6.66
CA HIS A 100 18.10 13.48 -7.73
C HIS A 100 17.01 14.42 -8.26
N LEU A 101 15.81 13.88 -8.51
CA LEU A 101 14.68 14.68 -8.97
C LEU A 101 14.25 15.72 -7.93
N ALA A 102 14.35 15.42 -6.64
CA ALA A 102 13.97 16.33 -5.57
C ALA A 102 14.87 17.58 -5.52
N GLU A 103 16.05 17.55 -6.13
CA GLU A 103 16.93 18.72 -6.23
C GLU A 103 16.33 19.81 -7.14
N SER A 104 15.55 19.42 -8.14
CA SER A 104 15.03 20.33 -9.16
C SER A 104 13.49 20.41 -9.19
N TYR A 105 12.80 19.45 -8.57
CA TYR A 105 11.35 19.35 -8.61
C TYR A 105 10.79 19.12 -7.21
N ASP A 106 9.58 19.60 -6.98
CA ASP A 106 8.78 19.20 -5.83
C ASP A 106 8.09 17.88 -6.17
N LEU A 107 8.29 16.87 -5.34
CA LEU A 107 7.78 15.52 -5.60
C LEU A 107 6.52 15.27 -4.79
N TYR A 108 5.46 14.88 -5.49
CA TYR A 108 4.18 14.54 -4.88
C TYR A 108 3.82 13.10 -5.21
N ILE A 109 3.19 12.43 -4.26
CA ILE A 109 2.67 11.09 -4.46
C ILE A 109 1.16 11.14 -4.34
N LEU A 110 0.48 10.73 -5.40
CA LEU A 110 -0.96 10.57 -5.42
C LEU A 110 -1.26 9.08 -5.36
N SER A 111 -1.80 8.63 -4.23
CA SER A 111 -2.15 7.24 -4.06
C SER A 111 -3.57 7.09 -3.55
N ASN A 112 -4.14 5.91 -3.76
CA ASN A 112 -5.42 5.57 -3.16
C ASN A 112 -5.28 5.61 -1.63
N ASN A 113 -6.32 6.10 -0.97
CA ASN A 113 -6.35 6.15 0.47
C ASN A 113 -6.44 4.73 1.03
N ASN A 114 -5.34 4.24 1.61
CA ASN A 114 -5.33 2.94 2.25
C ASN A 114 -4.74 3.08 3.66
N PRO A 115 -5.60 3.10 4.69
CA PRO A 115 -5.15 3.35 6.06
C PRO A 115 -4.30 2.22 6.66
N ILE A 116 -4.26 1.05 6.03
CA ILE A 116 -3.38 -0.04 6.46
C ILE A 116 -1.96 0.17 5.94
N VAL A 117 -1.84 0.59 4.68
CA VAL A 117 -0.53 0.79 4.03
C VAL A 117 0.11 2.12 4.40
N ALA A 118 -0.68 3.19 4.46
CA ALA A 118 -0.16 4.56 4.62
C ALA A 118 0.81 4.74 5.79
N PRO A 119 0.58 4.16 6.99
CA PRO A 119 1.53 4.32 8.11
C PRO A 119 2.92 3.74 7.86
N HIS A 120 3.06 2.83 6.90
CA HIS A 120 4.32 2.17 6.59
C HIS A 120 5.11 2.85 5.48
N MET A 121 4.52 3.84 4.81
CA MET A 121 5.18 4.53 3.68
C MET A 121 6.52 5.19 4.05
N PRO A 122 6.65 5.89 5.19
CA PRO A 122 7.93 6.49 5.54
C PRO A 122 9.07 5.47 5.62
N GLU A 123 8.80 4.29 6.19
CA GLU A 123 9.79 3.22 6.32
C GLU A 123 10.18 2.65 4.95
N LEU A 124 9.22 2.51 4.05
CA LEU A 124 9.46 1.98 2.71
C LEU A 124 10.41 2.89 1.93
N PHE A 125 10.21 4.20 1.99
CA PHE A 125 11.08 5.16 1.30
C PHE A 125 12.44 5.26 1.99
N ALA A 126 12.50 5.25 3.31
CA ALA A 126 13.75 5.25 4.05
C ALA A 126 14.60 4.03 3.70
N GLY A 127 13.98 2.87 3.47
CA GLY A 127 14.65 1.63 3.07
C GLY A 127 15.43 1.74 1.77
N VAL A 128 15.07 2.67 0.88
CA VAL A 128 15.80 2.94 -0.37
C VAL A 128 16.52 4.30 -0.35
N GLY A 129 16.69 4.88 0.83
CA GLY A 129 17.47 6.08 1.03
C GLY A 129 16.79 7.40 0.68
N VAL A 130 15.46 7.40 0.55
CA VAL A 130 14.70 8.63 0.31
C VAL A 130 14.29 9.27 1.63
N ASP A 131 14.60 10.56 1.79
CA ASP A 131 14.11 11.33 2.93
C ASP A 131 12.62 11.64 2.69
N PHE A 132 11.78 11.10 3.54
CA PHE A 132 10.32 11.21 3.42
C PHE A 132 9.83 12.66 3.42
N LYS A 133 10.56 13.57 4.07
CA LYS A 133 10.19 15.00 4.08
C LYS A 133 10.31 15.67 2.70
N ASN A 134 11.02 15.04 1.76
CA ASN A 134 11.14 15.53 0.39
C ASN A 134 9.96 15.09 -0.49
N LEU A 135 9.01 14.34 0.07
CA LEU A 135 7.83 13.83 -0.63
C LEU A 135 6.57 14.41 0.01
N PHE A 136 5.59 14.71 -0.82
CA PHE A 136 4.30 15.24 -0.38
C PHE A 136 3.18 14.26 -0.75
N PHE A 137 2.17 14.18 0.09
CA PHE A 137 1.04 13.26 -0.08
C PHE A 137 -0.29 13.98 -0.08
#